data_db70b70a4fe28df97561a0780a55df0d
#
_entry.id   db70b70a4fe28df97561a0780a55df0d
#
_cell.length_a   1.000
_cell.length_b   1.000
_cell.length_c   1.000
_cell.angle_alpha   90.00
_cell.angle_beta   90.00
_cell.angle_gamma   90.00
#
_symmetry.space_group_name_H-M   'P 1'
#
loop_
_entity.id
_entity.type
_entity.pdbx_description
1 polymer ?
#
loop_
_entity_poly.entity_id
_entity_poly.type
_entity_poly.pdbx_seq_one_letter_code
_entity_poly.pdbx_strand_id
1 'polypeptide(L)'
;MGRKLLIVASERYGDYVKEIAESMGCFEAISFVDNDREGAIGKLEEVETFYPEYSCAIAACDDGAKRLEWNKKLEALYNIPVLFHMDSTISPSANLMPGCIVEPRAVVGCGSEIGFATVIGANSVVEPYCFIGDGCTFKSGTIVKTTSMVSMGTETEQGAVLFTSLGNEQ
;
A
#
# COMPACT_ATOMS: atom_id res chain seq x y z
N MET A 1 20.76 -10.50 10.46
CA MET A 1 20.26 -10.80 9.11
C MET A 1 19.27 -9.70 8.74
N GLY A 2 19.54 -8.94 7.68
CA GLY A 2 18.62 -7.89 7.21
C GLY A 2 17.36 -8.51 6.63
N ARG A 3 16.28 -7.72 6.61
CA ARG A 3 15.01 -8.17 6.02
C ARG A 3 15.11 -8.10 4.49
N LYS A 4 14.69 -9.17 3.80
CA LYS A 4 14.54 -9.18 2.35
C LYS A 4 13.07 -9.06 1.99
N LEU A 5 12.76 -8.21 1.00
CA LEU A 5 11.41 -7.95 0.52
C LEU A 5 11.18 -8.60 -0.84
N LEU A 6 10.10 -9.35 -0.95
CA LEU A 6 9.59 -9.88 -2.20
C LEU A 6 8.44 -9.01 -2.68
N ILE A 7 8.54 -8.43 -3.86
CA ILE A 7 7.45 -7.68 -4.50
C ILE A 7 6.76 -8.60 -5.50
N VAL A 8 5.51 -8.94 -5.21
CA VAL A 8 4.63 -9.63 -6.13
C VAL A 8 3.98 -8.56 -6.99
N ALA A 9 4.52 -8.36 -8.19
CA ALA A 9 4.14 -7.25 -9.04
C ALA A 9 3.33 -7.71 -10.25
N SER A 10 2.47 -6.85 -10.70
CA SER A 10 1.99 -6.83 -12.07
C SER A 10 2.36 -5.47 -12.65
N GLU A 11 3.12 -5.48 -13.75
CA GLU A 11 3.42 -4.30 -14.55
C GLU A 11 4.39 -3.27 -13.89
N ARG A 12 4.34 -2.03 -14.39
CA ARG A 12 5.26 -0.93 -14.02
C ARG A 12 5.09 -0.41 -12.60
N TYR A 13 3.92 -0.63 -11.98
CA TYR A 13 3.70 -0.18 -10.62
C TYR A 13 4.65 -0.86 -9.62
N GLY A 14 5.06 -2.10 -9.91
CA GLY A 14 6.08 -2.80 -9.13
C GLY A 14 7.42 -2.04 -9.03
N ASP A 15 7.87 -1.41 -10.13
CA ASP A 15 9.09 -0.59 -10.11
C ASP A 15 8.96 0.60 -9.17
N TYR A 16 7.81 1.28 -9.23
CA TYR A 16 7.54 2.42 -8.38
C TYR A 16 7.48 2.03 -6.88
N VAL A 17 6.85 0.88 -6.58
CA VAL A 17 6.83 0.34 -5.20
C VAL A 17 8.22 -0.05 -4.73
N LYS A 18 9.08 -0.55 -5.63
CA LYS A 18 10.48 -0.83 -5.30
C LYS A 18 11.23 0.44 -4.90
N GLU A 19 11.08 1.54 -5.65
CA GLU A 19 11.71 2.82 -5.30
C GLU A 19 11.25 3.33 -3.93
N ILE A 20 9.95 3.18 -3.61
CA ILE A 20 9.42 3.50 -2.29
C ILE A 20 10.11 2.66 -1.20
N ALA A 21 10.20 1.35 -1.40
CA ALA A 21 10.83 0.44 -0.46
C ALA A 21 12.34 0.72 -0.30
N GLU A 22 13.04 1.06 -1.39
CA GLU A 22 14.44 1.47 -1.36
C GLU A 22 14.65 2.76 -0.57
N SER A 23 13.73 3.73 -0.69
CA SER A 23 13.80 4.97 0.07
C SER A 23 13.78 4.77 1.58
N MET A 24 13.12 3.71 2.07
CA MET A 24 13.07 3.37 3.49
C MET A 24 14.42 2.90 4.04
N GLY A 25 15.32 2.38 3.20
CA GLY A 25 16.66 1.93 3.60
C GLY A 25 16.69 0.77 4.62
N CYS A 26 15.59 0.05 4.80
CA CYS A 26 15.45 -0.99 5.82
C CYS A 26 15.45 -2.43 5.29
N PHE A 27 15.53 -2.60 3.96
CA PHE A 27 15.61 -3.89 3.31
C PHE A 27 17.02 -4.14 2.76
N GLU A 28 17.56 -5.32 3.06
CA GLU A 28 18.88 -5.76 2.56
C GLU A 28 18.84 -6.11 1.07
N ALA A 29 17.71 -6.67 0.62
CA ALA A 29 17.46 -7.00 -0.77
C ALA A 29 15.97 -6.85 -1.09
N ILE A 30 15.69 -6.46 -2.33
CA ILE A 30 14.34 -6.34 -2.88
C ILE A 30 14.33 -7.06 -4.23
N SER A 31 13.46 -8.05 -4.38
CA SER A 31 13.33 -8.85 -5.59
C SER A 31 11.88 -8.94 -6.04
N PHE A 32 11.69 -9.30 -7.30
CA PHE A 32 10.37 -9.43 -7.89
C PHE A 32 10.01 -10.89 -8.14
N VAL A 33 8.74 -11.18 -7.94
CA VAL A 33 8.05 -12.36 -8.49
C VAL A 33 6.97 -11.88 -9.45
N ASP A 34 7.09 -12.27 -10.72
CA ASP A 34 6.22 -11.81 -11.80
C ASP A 34 6.33 -12.78 -12.97
N ASN A 35 5.22 -13.04 -13.68
CA ASN A 35 5.21 -14.00 -14.79
C ASN A 35 5.90 -13.50 -16.05
N ASP A 36 5.90 -12.18 -16.28
CA ASP A 36 6.29 -11.56 -17.55
C ASP A 36 7.48 -10.59 -17.40
N ARG A 37 7.94 -10.36 -16.17
CA ARG A 37 9.00 -9.39 -15.89
C ARG A 37 10.38 -9.98 -16.12
N GLU A 38 11.21 -9.30 -16.94
CA GLU A 38 12.63 -9.60 -17.05
C GLU A 38 13.35 -9.30 -15.73
N GLY A 39 14.15 -10.26 -15.26
CA GLY A 39 14.87 -10.16 -13.98
C GLY A 39 14.04 -10.49 -12.73
N ALA A 40 12.81 -10.98 -12.89
CA ALA A 40 12.10 -11.62 -11.77
C ALA A 40 12.84 -12.90 -11.33
N ILE A 41 12.85 -13.18 -10.03
CA ILE A 41 13.51 -14.37 -9.48
C ILE A 41 12.66 -15.62 -9.59
N GLY A 42 11.40 -15.48 -9.96
CA GLY A 42 10.44 -16.56 -10.21
C GLY A 42 9.06 -16.06 -10.61
N LYS A 43 8.16 -17.01 -10.81
CA LYS A 43 6.77 -16.76 -11.20
C LYS A 43 5.85 -16.69 -9.99
N LEU A 44 4.63 -16.18 -10.20
CA LEU A 44 3.63 -16.03 -9.13
C LEU A 44 3.27 -17.34 -8.44
N GLU A 45 3.26 -18.45 -9.17
CA GLU A 45 2.99 -19.79 -8.64
C GLU A 45 4.12 -20.34 -7.76
N GLU A 46 5.32 -19.76 -7.86
CA GLU A 46 6.51 -20.16 -7.12
C GLU A 46 6.72 -19.33 -5.84
N VAL A 47 5.83 -18.37 -5.54
CA VAL A 47 6.02 -17.39 -4.46
C VAL A 47 6.33 -18.04 -3.11
N GLU A 48 5.73 -19.18 -2.80
CA GLU A 48 5.94 -19.89 -1.54
C GLU A 48 7.36 -20.46 -1.39
N THR A 49 8.06 -20.72 -2.50
CA THR A 49 9.40 -21.34 -2.50
C THR A 49 10.48 -20.39 -2.01
N PHE A 50 10.22 -19.09 -2.00
CA PHE A 50 11.19 -18.08 -1.56
C PHE A 50 11.18 -17.83 -0.05
N TYR A 51 10.21 -18.41 0.68
CA TYR A 51 10.24 -18.41 2.14
C TYR A 51 11.15 -19.56 2.65
N PRO A 52 11.97 -19.38 3.70
CA PRO A 52 12.10 -18.17 4.54
C PRO A 52 13.22 -17.19 4.10
N GLU A 53 13.82 -17.36 2.94
CA GLU A 53 14.88 -16.45 2.49
C GLU A 53 14.38 -15.00 2.41
N TYR A 54 13.18 -14.81 1.87
CA TYR A 54 12.43 -13.56 1.91
C TYR A 54 11.41 -13.65 3.06
N SER A 55 11.60 -12.86 4.10
CA SER A 55 10.69 -12.86 5.26
C SER A 55 9.52 -11.89 5.11
N CYS A 56 9.62 -10.95 4.18
CA CYS A 56 8.59 -9.98 3.86
C CYS A 56 8.15 -10.11 2.40
N ALA A 57 6.86 -9.94 2.15
CA ALA A 57 6.34 -9.85 0.80
C ALA A 57 5.21 -8.81 0.73
N ILE A 58 5.00 -8.21 -0.44
CA ILE A 58 3.91 -7.27 -0.70
C ILE A 58 3.43 -7.40 -2.14
N ALA A 59 2.12 -7.30 -2.34
CA ALA A 59 1.54 -7.20 -3.67
C ALA A 59 1.53 -5.75 -4.15
N ALA A 60 2.08 -5.51 -5.33
CA ALA A 60 2.18 -4.20 -5.98
C ALA A 60 1.44 -4.21 -7.31
N CYS A 61 0.16 -3.88 -7.30
CA CYS A 61 -0.66 -3.70 -8.49
C CYS A 61 -1.64 -2.54 -8.31
N ASP A 62 -2.01 -1.90 -9.42
CA ASP A 62 -2.91 -0.74 -9.42
C ASP A 62 -4.34 -1.12 -9.02
N ASP A 63 -4.81 -2.31 -9.40
CA ASP A 63 -6.12 -2.82 -9.03
C ASP A 63 -6.20 -3.11 -7.53
N GLY A 64 -7.03 -2.34 -6.80
CA GLY A 64 -7.17 -2.45 -5.35
C GLY A 64 -7.73 -3.79 -4.89
N ALA A 65 -8.69 -4.37 -5.62
CA ALA A 65 -9.28 -5.65 -5.28
C ALA A 65 -8.27 -6.80 -5.43
N LYS A 66 -7.51 -6.79 -6.53
CA LYS A 66 -6.47 -7.76 -6.81
C LYS A 66 -5.30 -7.63 -5.82
N ARG A 67 -4.89 -6.39 -5.50
CA ARG A 67 -3.87 -6.12 -4.49
C ARG A 67 -4.28 -6.62 -3.12
N LEU A 68 -5.54 -6.41 -2.73
CA LEU A 68 -6.11 -6.91 -1.49
C LEU A 68 -6.09 -8.44 -1.44
N GLU A 69 -6.57 -9.10 -2.49
CA GLU A 69 -6.59 -10.56 -2.59
C GLU A 69 -5.19 -11.16 -2.48
N TRP A 70 -4.22 -10.60 -3.20
CA TRP A 70 -2.85 -11.13 -3.19
C TRP A 70 -2.14 -10.91 -1.85
N ASN A 71 -2.28 -9.74 -1.22
CA ASN A 71 -1.72 -9.53 0.11
C ASN A 71 -2.34 -10.48 1.15
N LYS A 72 -3.64 -10.79 1.06
CA LYS A 72 -4.28 -11.81 1.91
C LYS A 72 -3.74 -13.23 1.71
N LYS A 73 -3.37 -13.58 0.49
CA LYS A 73 -2.70 -14.86 0.22
C LYS A 73 -1.27 -14.89 0.78
N LEU A 74 -0.53 -13.79 0.61
CA LEU A 74 0.84 -13.67 1.07
C LEU A 74 0.94 -13.68 2.61
N GLU A 75 -0.01 -13.08 3.34
CA GLU A 75 0.04 -13.00 4.81
C GLU A 75 0.02 -14.36 5.51
N ALA A 76 -0.41 -15.42 4.83
CA ALA A 76 -0.37 -16.78 5.37
C ALA A 76 1.08 -17.27 5.63
N LEU A 77 2.07 -16.70 4.94
CA LEU A 77 3.46 -17.16 4.99
C LEU A 77 4.45 -16.02 5.26
N TYR A 78 4.16 -14.82 4.79
CA TYR A 78 5.05 -13.66 4.84
C TYR A 78 4.57 -12.58 5.80
N ASN A 79 5.51 -11.81 6.36
CA ASN A 79 5.16 -10.52 6.97
C ASN A 79 4.85 -9.53 5.84
N ILE A 80 3.67 -8.93 5.89
CA ILE A 80 3.25 -7.91 4.93
C ILE A 80 3.62 -6.53 5.49
N PRO A 81 4.63 -5.84 4.95
CA PRO A 81 5.04 -4.55 5.48
C PRO A 81 4.06 -3.43 5.09
N VAL A 82 4.07 -2.35 5.84
CA VAL A 82 3.64 -1.04 5.36
C VAL A 82 4.84 -0.42 4.65
N LEU A 83 4.68 -0.01 3.39
CA LEU A 83 5.70 0.73 2.65
C LEU A 83 5.32 2.20 2.61
N PHE A 84 6.28 3.08 2.87
CA PHE A 84 6.07 4.51 2.76
C PHE A 84 7.34 5.20 2.24
N HIS A 85 7.15 6.14 1.34
CA HIS A 85 8.28 6.95 0.86
C HIS A 85 8.77 7.87 1.98
N MET A 86 10.09 8.05 2.07
CA MET A 86 10.68 8.87 3.15
C MET A 86 10.25 10.34 3.15
N ASP A 87 9.78 10.85 1.99
CA ASP A 87 9.19 12.20 1.88
C ASP A 87 7.70 12.24 2.25
N SER A 88 7.08 11.14 2.64
CA SER A 88 5.70 11.16 3.15
C SER A 88 5.67 11.62 4.61
N THR A 89 4.53 12.12 5.04
CA THR A 89 4.30 12.54 6.44
C THR A 89 3.19 11.71 7.04
N ILE A 90 3.54 10.82 7.97
CA ILE A 90 2.56 9.97 8.66
C ILE A 90 2.56 10.37 10.13
N SER A 91 1.38 10.76 10.63
CA SER A 91 1.23 11.10 12.05
C SER A 91 1.57 9.89 12.93
N PRO A 92 2.30 10.09 14.05
CA PRO A 92 2.60 8.99 14.98
C PRO A 92 1.37 8.30 15.58
N SER A 93 0.23 8.96 15.59
CA SER A 93 -1.05 8.40 16.06
C SER A 93 -1.93 7.83 14.95
N ALA A 94 -1.49 7.89 13.69
CA ALA A 94 -2.17 7.20 12.61
C ALA A 94 -1.85 5.71 12.65
N ASN A 95 -2.86 4.88 12.35
CA ASN A 95 -2.72 3.44 12.28
C ASN A 95 -2.86 2.96 10.83
N LEU A 96 -1.82 2.38 10.28
CA LEU A 96 -1.82 1.82 8.93
C LEU A 96 -1.76 0.29 9.02
N MET A 97 -2.75 -0.37 8.43
CA MET A 97 -2.76 -1.83 8.38
C MET A 97 -1.71 -2.36 7.39
N PRO A 98 -1.29 -3.64 7.54
CA PRO A 98 -0.31 -4.25 6.64
C PRO A 98 -0.69 -4.10 5.16
N GLY A 99 0.32 -4.05 4.29
CA GLY A 99 0.13 -3.93 2.84
C GLY A 99 -0.21 -2.52 2.36
N CYS A 100 -0.33 -1.54 3.26
CA CYS A 100 -0.48 -0.14 2.85
C CYS A 100 0.78 0.36 2.14
N ILE A 101 0.57 1.18 1.11
CA ILE A 101 1.62 1.86 0.36
C ILE A 101 1.33 3.36 0.41
N VAL A 102 2.27 4.13 0.95
CA VAL A 102 2.18 5.60 1.05
C VAL A 102 3.21 6.22 0.13
N GLU A 103 2.75 6.87 -0.90
CA GLU A 103 3.59 7.43 -1.96
C GLU A 103 4.25 8.76 -1.55
N PRO A 104 5.21 9.28 -2.35
CA PRO A 104 5.94 10.50 -2.01
C PRO A 104 5.04 11.69 -1.70
N ARG A 105 5.36 12.41 -0.63
CA ARG A 105 4.67 13.63 -0.17
C ARG A 105 3.19 13.44 0.17
N ALA A 106 2.73 12.21 0.32
CA ALA A 106 1.43 11.95 0.89
C ALA A 106 1.42 12.25 2.39
N VAL A 107 0.29 12.71 2.89
CA VAL A 107 0.11 13.07 4.31
C VAL A 107 -1.00 12.21 4.90
N VAL A 108 -0.72 11.59 6.04
CA VAL A 108 -1.73 10.85 6.84
C VAL A 108 -1.86 11.53 8.20
N GLY A 109 -3.03 12.12 8.44
CA GLY A 109 -3.35 12.92 9.62
C GLY A 109 -3.51 12.09 10.90
N CYS A 110 -3.44 12.79 12.04
CA CYS A 110 -3.50 12.15 13.35
C CYS A 110 -4.81 11.39 13.58
N GLY A 111 -4.72 10.25 14.28
CA GLY A 111 -5.85 9.42 14.64
C GLY A 111 -6.58 8.79 13.46
N SER A 112 -6.02 8.85 12.25
CA SER A 112 -6.62 8.18 11.08
C SER A 112 -6.26 6.70 11.05
N GLU A 113 -7.21 5.88 10.62
CA GLU A 113 -7.06 4.44 10.44
C GLU A 113 -7.13 4.10 8.95
N ILE A 114 -6.08 3.45 8.44
CA ILE A 114 -5.96 3.09 7.03
C ILE A 114 -6.01 1.57 6.91
N GLY A 115 -7.01 1.08 6.19
CA GLY A 115 -7.28 -0.34 6.01
C GLY A 115 -6.21 -1.08 5.21
N PHE A 116 -6.25 -2.40 5.32
CA PHE A 116 -5.30 -3.34 4.75
C PHE A 116 -5.14 -3.15 3.23
N ALA A 117 -3.90 -3.20 2.73
CA ALA A 117 -3.56 -3.11 1.31
C ALA A 117 -4.08 -1.83 0.60
N THR A 118 -4.22 -0.72 1.32
CA THR A 118 -4.63 0.58 0.77
C THR A 118 -3.45 1.38 0.25
N VAL A 119 -3.63 2.07 -0.87
CA VAL A 119 -2.65 2.98 -1.47
C VAL A 119 -3.06 4.42 -1.25
N ILE A 120 -2.16 5.22 -0.69
CA ILE A 120 -2.29 6.68 -0.56
C ILE A 120 -1.34 7.31 -1.59
N GLY A 121 -1.89 7.75 -2.71
CA GLY A 121 -1.15 8.26 -3.86
C GLY A 121 -0.35 9.53 -3.57
N ALA A 122 0.60 9.83 -4.43
CA ALA A 122 1.51 10.95 -4.26
C ALA A 122 0.77 12.30 -4.07
N ASN A 123 1.26 13.13 -3.15
CA ASN A 123 0.65 14.42 -2.77
C ASN A 123 -0.79 14.32 -2.26
N SER A 124 -1.29 13.15 -1.92
CA SER A 124 -2.61 12.99 -1.31
C SER A 124 -2.58 13.37 0.16
N VAL A 125 -3.72 13.83 0.68
CA VAL A 125 -3.88 14.21 2.07
C VAL A 125 -5.07 13.47 2.66
N VAL A 126 -4.82 12.63 3.64
CA VAL A 126 -5.84 12.11 4.55
C VAL A 126 -5.84 13.00 5.78
N GLU A 127 -6.87 13.84 5.93
CA GLU A 127 -7.00 14.74 7.08
C GLU A 127 -7.23 13.92 8.38
N PRO A 128 -7.11 14.56 9.57
CA PRO A 128 -7.21 13.83 10.84
C PRO A 128 -8.53 13.08 11.06
N TYR A 129 -8.43 11.97 11.81
CA TYR A 129 -9.56 11.17 12.29
C TYR A 129 -10.42 10.55 11.18
N CYS A 130 -9.81 10.23 10.03
CA CYS A 130 -10.47 9.50 8.96
C CYS A 130 -10.40 7.99 9.20
N PHE A 131 -11.43 7.28 8.73
CA PHE A 131 -11.45 5.83 8.65
C PHE A 131 -11.50 5.41 7.18
N ILE A 132 -10.47 4.69 6.73
CA ILE A 132 -10.34 4.23 5.34
C ILE A 132 -10.42 2.72 5.31
N GLY A 133 -11.33 2.18 4.51
CA GLY A 133 -11.49 0.73 4.35
C GLY A 133 -10.33 0.07 3.61
N ASP A 134 -10.35 -1.27 3.59
CA ASP A 134 -9.34 -2.10 2.94
C ASP A 134 -9.32 -1.92 1.41
N GLY A 135 -8.16 -2.08 0.80
CA GLY A 135 -8.01 -2.16 -0.65
C GLY A 135 -8.34 -0.87 -1.40
N CYS A 136 -8.41 0.27 -0.73
CA CYS A 136 -8.62 1.55 -1.39
C CYS A 136 -7.42 1.96 -2.24
N THR A 137 -7.68 2.73 -3.30
CA THR A 137 -6.65 3.33 -4.15
C THR A 137 -6.93 4.81 -4.32
N PHE A 138 -6.22 5.65 -3.58
CA PHE A 138 -6.28 7.09 -3.74
C PHE A 138 -5.22 7.52 -4.75
N LYS A 139 -5.68 8.01 -5.91
CA LYS A 139 -4.78 8.54 -6.94
C LYS A 139 -4.18 9.86 -6.49
N SER A 140 -3.08 10.25 -7.11
CA SER A 140 -2.28 11.42 -6.73
C SER A 140 -3.13 12.68 -6.51
N GLY A 141 -2.85 13.40 -5.42
CA GLY A 141 -3.53 14.65 -5.07
C GLY A 141 -4.92 14.48 -4.47
N THR A 142 -5.36 13.26 -4.13
CA THR A 142 -6.63 13.04 -3.44
C THR A 142 -6.62 13.68 -2.06
N ILE A 143 -7.72 14.34 -1.69
CA ILE A 143 -7.92 14.90 -0.34
C ILE A 143 -9.12 14.18 0.29
N VAL A 144 -8.88 13.54 1.41
CA VAL A 144 -9.93 12.97 2.28
C VAL A 144 -10.13 13.91 3.45
N LYS A 145 -11.31 14.51 3.54
CA LYS A 145 -11.64 15.49 4.58
C LYS A 145 -11.75 14.85 5.95
N THR A 146 -11.42 15.64 6.96
CA THR A 146 -11.44 15.21 8.37
C THR A 146 -12.71 14.45 8.76
N THR A 147 -12.57 13.44 9.59
CA THR A 147 -13.65 12.56 10.09
C THR A 147 -14.41 11.78 9.01
N SER A 148 -13.90 11.73 7.78
CA SER A 148 -14.51 10.94 6.71
C SER A 148 -14.38 9.44 6.96
N MET A 149 -15.42 8.70 6.57
CA MET A 149 -15.41 7.24 6.48
C MET A 149 -15.49 6.82 5.02
N VAL A 150 -14.46 6.14 4.54
CA VAL A 150 -14.36 5.70 3.15
C VAL A 150 -14.51 4.19 3.10
N SER A 151 -15.45 3.71 2.28
CA SER A 151 -15.73 2.29 2.13
C SER A 151 -14.54 1.54 1.51
N MET A 152 -14.42 0.25 1.85
CA MET A 152 -13.42 -0.63 1.25
C MET A 152 -13.52 -0.64 -0.28
N GLY A 153 -12.38 -0.79 -0.94
CA GLY A 153 -12.29 -0.86 -2.40
C GLY A 153 -12.56 0.45 -3.13
N THR A 154 -12.64 1.58 -2.42
CA THR A 154 -12.84 2.88 -3.06
C THR A 154 -11.61 3.25 -3.89
N GLU A 155 -11.84 3.55 -5.16
CA GLU A 155 -10.85 4.12 -6.07
C GLU A 155 -11.24 5.57 -6.40
N THR A 156 -10.25 6.49 -6.37
CA THR A 156 -10.49 7.90 -6.69
C THR A 156 -9.90 8.29 -8.04
N GLU A 157 -10.40 9.37 -8.62
CA GLU A 157 -9.70 10.07 -9.67
C GLU A 157 -8.60 10.97 -9.09
N GLN A 158 -7.66 11.41 -9.95
CA GLN A 158 -6.61 12.36 -9.55
C GLN A 158 -7.21 13.67 -9.05
N GLY A 159 -6.71 14.15 -7.91
CA GLY A 159 -7.18 15.40 -7.33
C GLY A 159 -8.58 15.36 -6.73
N ALA A 160 -9.16 14.18 -6.57
CA ALA A 160 -10.49 14.03 -5.97
C ALA A 160 -10.52 14.56 -4.54
N VAL A 161 -11.68 15.10 -4.14
CA VAL A 161 -11.93 15.50 -2.75
C VAL A 161 -13.08 14.65 -2.21
N LEU A 162 -12.79 13.87 -1.17
CA LEU A 162 -13.77 13.02 -0.50
C LEU A 162 -14.22 13.65 0.82
N PHE A 163 -15.52 13.67 1.02
CA PHE A 163 -16.13 13.96 2.31
C PHE A 163 -17.33 13.03 2.50
N THR A 164 -17.20 12.08 3.41
CA THR A 164 -18.29 11.14 3.73
C THR A 164 -18.50 11.13 5.23
N SER A 165 -19.57 11.80 5.71
CA SER A 165 -19.98 11.72 7.11
C SER A 165 -20.97 10.57 7.30
N LEU A 166 -20.88 9.83 8.40
CA LEU A 166 -21.97 8.96 8.85
C LEU A 166 -23.20 9.80 9.13
N GLY A 167 -24.19 9.69 8.28
CA GLY A 167 -25.52 10.24 8.52
C GLY A 167 -25.82 11.56 7.86
N ASN A 168 -26.15 11.52 6.57
CA ASN A 168 -27.16 12.34 5.92
C ASN A 168 -27.55 11.66 4.60
N GLU A 169 -28.22 10.51 4.69
CA GLU A 169 -29.22 10.18 3.69
C GLU A 169 -30.47 11.01 4.04
N GLN A 170 -30.67 12.12 3.35
CA GLN A 170 -31.97 12.77 3.22
C GLN A 170 -32.37 12.80 1.77
#